data_7d4b9c66adef5500a0d1f744a76f40ed
#
_entry.id   7d4b9c66adef5500a0d1f744a76f40ed
#
_cell.length_a   1.000
_cell.length_b   1.000
_cell.length_c   1.000
_cell.angle_alpha   90.00
_cell.angle_beta   90.00
_cell.angle_gamma   90.00
#
_symmetry.space_group_name_H-M   'P 1'
#
loop_
_entity.id
_entity.type
_entity.pdbx_description
1 polymer ?
#
loop_
_entity_poly.entity_id
_entity_poly.type
_entity_poly.pdbx_seq_one_letter_code
_entity_poly.pdbx_strand_id
1 'polypeptide(L)'
;PKANKLELLVDTGQLIGAIKRTSVFSNKASCLIVLRIIRDKLTVFAQDIDFSTSAEETLEVDFNGNEFSIGINGSLLLEILSCIDDGRTRLSFSEPSRAILITPENQSGNEELTYLLMPMTIP
;
A
#
# COMPACT_ATOMS: atom_id res chain seq x y z
N PRO A 1 10.14 -12.76 10.86
CA PRO A 1 9.71 -11.46 10.92
C PRO A 1 8.44 -11.12 11.62
N LYS A 2 8.37 -11.55 12.84
CA LYS A 2 7.27 -11.14 13.65
C LYS A 2 7.60 -9.95 14.46
N ALA A 3 8.86 -9.73 14.71
CA ALA A 3 9.27 -8.65 15.56
C ALA A 3 9.19 -7.34 14.80
N ASN A 4 8.90 -6.29 15.49
CA ASN A 4 9.00 -4.95 14.94
C ASN A 4 8.16 -4.66 13.76
N LYS A 5 6.97 -5.10 13.80
CA LYS A 5 6.14 -4.79 12.69
C LYS A 5 5.54 -3.44 12.82
N LEU A 6 5.64 -2.68 11.76
CA LEU A 6 4.85 -1.49 11.59
C LEU A 6 3.57 -1.93 10.92
N GLU A 7 2.44 -1.52 11.48
CA GLU A 7 1.15 -1.95 10.96
C GLU A 7 0.30 -0.76 10.61
N LEU A 8 -0.30 -0.84 9.44
CA LEU A 8 -1.18 0.19 8.91
C LEU A 8 -2.54 -0.43 8.67
N LEU A 9 -3.59 0.19 9.19
CA LEU A 9 -4.95 -0.18 8.88
C LEU A 9 -5.56 0.91 8.03
N VAL A 10 -6.13 0.53 6.91
CA VAL A 10 -6.68 1.49 5.96
C VAL A 10 -7.97 0.95 5.40
N ASP A 11 -8.92 1.84 5.11
CA ASP A 11 -10.16 1.46 4.46
C ASP A 11 -9.83 0.89 3.07
N THR A 12 -10.26 -0.34 2.81
CA THR A 12 -9.90 -1.03 1.58
C THR A 12 -10.39 -0.28 0.36
N GLY A 13 -11.65 0.17 0.39
CA GLY A 13 -12.22 0.87 -0.75
C GLY A 13 -11.53 2.20 -1.03
N GLN A 14 -11.18 2.93 0.02
CA GLN A 14 -10.48 4.19 -0.16
C GLN A 14 -9.09 3.98 -0.74
N LEU A 15 -8.40 2.95 -0.28
CA LEU A 15 -7.07 2.66 -0.81
C LEU A 15 -7.13 2.25 -2.27
N ILE A 16 -8.09 1.38 -2.62
CA ILE A 16 -8.28 0.97 -4.01
C ILE A 16 -8.52 2.19 -4.88
N GLY A 17 -9.42 3.08 -4.44
CA GLY A 17 -9.73 4.27 -5.22
C GLY A 17 -8.53 5.17 -5.41
N ALA A 18 -7.78 5.39 -4.33
CA ALA A 18 -6.60 6.25 -4.41
C ALA A 18 -5.56 5.69 -5.36
N ILE A 19 -5.33 4.36 -5.32
CA ILE A 19 -4.36 3.76 -6.22
C ILE A 19 -4.84 3.84 -7.66
N LYS A 20 -6.12 3.59 -7.90
CA LYS A 20 -6.63 3.66 -9.26
C LYS A 20 -6.48 5.05 -9.85
N ARG A 21 -6.79 6.08 -9.08
CA ARG A 21 -6.71 7.44 -9.59
C ARG A 21 -5.28 7.91 -9.80
N THR A 22 -4.38 7.58 -8.87
CA THR A 22 -2.99 8.00 -9.01
C THR A 22 -2.25 7.18 -10.04
N SER A 23 -2.62 5.90 -10.23
CA SER A 23 -1.93 5.03 -11.17
C SER A 23 -2.00 5.53 -12.60
N VAL A 24 -3.02 6.32 -12.93
CA VAL A 24 -3.11 6.91 -14.27
C VAL A 24 -1.86 7.70 -14.59
N PHE A 25 -1.21 8.24 -13.57
CA PHE A 25 -0.03 9.09 -13.73
C PHE A 25 1.28 8.35 -13.46
N SER A 26 1.23 7.03 -13.24
CA SER A 26 2.45 6.27 -13.01
C SER A 26 3.07 5.83 -14.33
N ASN A 27 4.34 5.46 -14.26
CA ASN A 27 5.01 4.89 -15.41
C ASN A 27 4.38 3.54 -15.73
N LYS A 28 4.01 3.33 -16.99
CA LYS A 28 3.28 2.13 -17.37
C LYS A 28 4.14 0.87 -17.27
N ALA A 29 5.45 1.02 -17.43
CA ALA A 29 6.32 -0.15 -17.37
C ALA A 29 6.54 -0.62 -15.94
N SER A 30 6.72 0.30 -15.00
CA SER A 30 7.03 -0.08 -13.64
C SER A 30 5.81 -0.14 -12.74
N CYS A 31 4.79 0.65 -13.02
CA CYS A 31 3.58 0.77 -12.19
C CYS A 31 3.94 1.17 -10.77
N LEU A 32 4.99 1.95 -10.61
CA LEU A 32 5.48 2.30 -9.27
C LEU A 32 4.55 3.29 -8.58
N ILE A 33 4.16 2.93 -7.39
CA ILE A 33 3.41 3.78 -6.48
C ILE A 33 4.23 3.88 -5.21
N VAL A 34 4.33 5.08 -4.66
CA VAL A 34 5.02 5.27 -3.39
C VAL A 34 3.97 5.47 -2.30
N LEU A 35 4.08 4.70 -1.25
CA LEU A 35 3.25 4.85 -0.07
C LEU A 35 4.09 5.54 0.99
N ARG A 36 3.67 6.72 1.39
CA ARG A 36 4.36 7.46 2.45
C ARG A 36 3.41 7.62 3.60
N ILE A 37 3.81 7.13 4.75
CA ILE A 37 2.97 7.17 5.94
C ILE A 37 3.64 8.06 6.95
N ILE A 38 2.92 9.07 7.41
CA ILE A 38 3.40 9.95 8.46
C ILE A 38 2.29 10.01 9.48
N ARG A 39 2.55 9.37 10.63
CA ARG A 39 1.59 9.27 11.71
C ARG A 39 0.30 8.63 11.21
N ASP A 40 -0.80 9.34 11.20
CA ASP A 40 -2.09 8.79 10.81
C ASP A 40 -2.51 9.20 9.40
N LYS A 41 -1.54 9.58 8.57
CA LYS A 41 -1.81 9.97 7.19
C LYS A 41 -1.02 9.10 6.23
N LEU A 42 -1.70 8.58 5.23
CA LEU A 42 -1.06 7.83 4.16
C LEU A 42 -1.19 8.64 2.88
N THR A 43 -0.05 8.94 2.25
CA THR A 43 -0.05 9.58 0.94
C THR A 43 0.32 8.55 -0.10
N VAL A 44 -0.55 8.42 -1.10
CA VAL A 44 -0.34 7.55 -2.24
C VAL A 44 0.15 8.44 -3.38
N PHE A 45 1.35 8.18 -3.87
CA PHE A 45 1.99 9.06 -4.83
C PHE A 45 2.42 8.28 -6.06
N ALA A 46 2.16 8.84 -7.23
CA ALA A 46 2.61 8.27 -8.50
C ALA A 46 3.24 9.36 -9.34
N GLN A 47 4.24 8.99 -10.11
CA GLN A 47 4.94 9.94 -10.95
C GLN A 47 5.45 9.23 -12.20
N ASP A 48 5.33 9.89 -13.34
CA ASP A 48 5.95 9.44 -14.58
C ASP A 48 6.90 10.54 -15.01
N ILE A 49 8.18 10.31 -14.77
CA ILE A 49 9.20 11.32 -15.05
C ILE A 49 9.29 11.60 -16.53
N ASP A 50 9.10 10.57 -17.36
CA ASP A 50 9.21 10.72 -18.80
C ASP A 50 8.18 11.70 -19.35
N PHE A 51 7.01 11.78 -18.73
CA PHE A 51 5.95 12.66 -19.19
C PHE A 51 5.71 13.82 -18.23
N SER A 52 6.52 13.93 -17.18
CA SER A 52 6.44 15.04 -16.23
C SER A 52 5.06 15.15 -15.59
N THR A 53 4.45 14.00 -15.29
CA THR A 53 3.14 13.98 -14.64
C THR A 53 3.26 13.33 -13.28
N SER A 54 2.40 13.76 -12.37
CA SER A 54 2.36 13.16 -11.04
C SER A 54 0.98 13.37 -10.45
N ALA A 55 0.68 12.56 -9.44
CA ALA A 55 -0.57 12.68 -8.70
C ALA A 55 -0.34 12.14 -7.31
N GLU A 56 -1.08 12.68 -6.36
CA GLU A 56 -1.02 12.13 -5.01
C GLU A 56 -2.38 12.30 -4.34
N GLU A 57 -2.68 11.39 -3.43
CA GLU A 57 -3.87 11.45 -2.60
C GLU A 57 -3.49 11.07 -1.19
N THR A 58 -4.11 11.73 -0.22
CA THR A 58 -3.83 11.46 1.19
C THR A 58 -5.07 10.90 1.84
N LEU A 59 -4.88 9.81 2.58
CA LEU A 59 -5.95 9.13 3.30
C LEU A 59 -5.67 9.16 4.79
N GLU A 60 -6.72 9.12 5.58
CA GLU A 60 -6.57 8.95 7.02
C GLU A 60 -6.52 7.48 7.32
N VAL A 61 -5.58 7.08 8.15
CA VAL A 61 -5.31 5.68 8.44
C VAL A 61 -4.94 5.53 9.91
N ASP A 62 -4.84 4.27 10.35
CA ASP A 62 -4.31 3.96 11.67
C ASP A 62 -2.94 3.34 11.47
N PHE A 63 -1.91 3.99 12.00
CA PHE A 63 -0.55 3.53 11.83
C PHE A 63 0.13 3.55 13.20
N ASN A 64 0.85 2.47 13.53
CA ASN A 64 1.48 2.36 14.84
C ASN A 64 2.90 2.89 14.87
N GLY A 65 3.40 3.44 13.76
CA GLY A 65 4.72 4.04 13.73
C GLY A 65 4.63 5.53 13.51
N ASN A 66 5.79 6.17 13.34
CA ASN A 66 5.83 7.60 13.09
C ASN A 66 5.90 7.92 11.62
N GLU A 67 6.82 7.27 10.91
CA GLU A 67 7.05 7.60 9.50
C GLU A 67 7.61 6.39 8.80
N PHE A 68 7.13 6.14 7.56
CA PHE A 68 7.62 5.02 6.78
C PHE A 68 7.26 5.28 5.32
N SER A 69 8.20 4.98 4.42
CA SER A 69 7.96 5.11 2.98
C SER A 69 8.38 3.84 2.29
N ILE A 70 7.61 3.44 1.28
CA ILE A 70 7.91 2.22 0.56
C ILE A 70 7.35 2.35 -0.85
N GLY A 71 8.08 1.78 -1.81
CA GLY A 71 7.63 1.72 -3.19
C GLY A 71 7.02 0.36 -3.47
N ILE A 72 5.92 0.35 -4.20
CA ILE A 72 5.23 -0.90 -4.53
C ILE A 72 4.73 -0.84 -5.96
N ASN A 73 4.44 -2.02 -6.50
CA ASN A 73 3.78 -2.11 -7.80
C ASN A 73 2.28 -1.93 -7.57
N GLY A 74 1.76 -0.80 -8.02
CA GLY A 74 0.35 -0.47 -7.77
C GLY A 74 -0.61 -1.46 -8.42
N SER A 75 -0.24 -1.99 -9.58
CA SER A 75 -1.10 -2.95 -10.26
C SER A 75 -1.24 -4.24 -9.45
N LEU A 76 -0.12 -4.72 -8.91
CA LEU A 76 -0.17 -5.92 -8.08
C LEU A 76 -0.92 -5.69 -6.79
N LEU A 77 -0.72 -4.53 -6.17
CA LEU A 77 -1.45 -4.23 -4.95
C LEU A 77 -2.95 -4.16 -5.22
N LEU A 78 -3.35 -3.58 -6.34
CA LEU A 78 -4.76 -3.55 -6.70
C LEU A 78 -5.35 -4.95 -6.83
N GLU A 79 -4.59 -5.85 -7.46
CA GLU A 79 -5.07 -7.23 -7.59
C GLU A 79 -5.29 -7.87 -6.23
N ILE A 80 -4.35 -7.65 -5.30
CA ILE A 80 -4.46 -8.22 -3.98
C ILE A 80 -5.66 -7.61 -3.24
N LEU A 81 -5.80 -6.30 -3.30
CA LEU A 81 -6.88 -5.62 -2.59
C LEU A 81 -8.24 -6.04 -3.12
N SER A 82 -8.33 -6.33 -4.41
CA SER A 82 -9.60 -6.75 -4.99
C SER A 82 -10.05 -8.10 -4.48
N CYS A 83 -9.13 -8.87 -3.89
CA CYS A 83 -9.47 -10.16 -3.32
C CYS A 83 -9.86 -10.05 -1.84
N ILE A 84 -9.72 -8.88 -1.25
CA ILE A 84 -10.03 -8.69 0.16
C ILE A 84 -11.45 -8.15 0.27
N ASP A 85 -12.31 -8.96 0.88
CA ASP A 85 -13.72 -8.62 1.01
C ASP A 85 -13.97 -8.15 2.43
N ASP A 86 -13.26 -7.12 2.84
CA ASP A 86 -13.36 -6.61 4.19
C ASP A 86 -13.32 -5.09 4.11
N GLY A 87 -13.84 -4.45 5.14
CA GLY A 87 -13.86 -3.00 5.19
C GLY A 87 -12.48 -2.40 5.27
N ARG A 88 -11.57 -3.03 6.03
CA ARG A 88 -10.22 -2.50 6.19
C ARG A 88 -9.19 -3.57 5.92
N THR A 89 -8.04 -3.11 5.43
CA THR A 89 -6.90 -3.96 5.12
C THR A 89 -5.76 -3.59 6.03
N ARG A 90 -5.01 -4.60 6.49
CA ARG A 90 -3.82 -4.40 7.30
C ARG A 90 -2.59 -4.62 6.42
N LEU A 91 -1.71 -3.62 6.41
CA LEU A 91 -0.42 -3.74 5.76
C LEU A 91 0.64 -3.78 6.85
N SER A 92 1.48 -4.81 6.84
CA SER A 92 2.52 -4.97 7.85
C SER A 92 3.87 -4.83 7.18
N PHE A 93 4.69 -3.95 7.74
CA PHE A 93 6.01 -3.66 7.21
C PHE A 93 7.06 -3.97 8.27
N SER A 94 8.25 -4.35 7.83
CA SER A 94 9.38 -4.45 8.75
C SER A 94 10.51 -3.53 8.32
N GLU A 95 10.87 -3.57 7.04
CA GLU A 95 11.90 -2.71 6.47
C GLU A 95 11.48 -2.38 5.06
N PRO A 96 11.96 -1.25 4.51
CA PRO A 96 11.56 -0.88 3.16
C PRO A 96 11.95 -1.89 2.09
N SER A 97 12.90 -2.79 2.37
CA SER A 97 13.34 -3.77 1.39
C SER A 97 12.73 -5.15 1.59
N ARG A 98 11.89 -5.32 2.62
CA ARG A 98 11.33 -6.63 2.91
C ARG A 98 9.89 -6.70 2.45
N ALA A 99 9.41 -7.93 2.26
CA ALA A 99 8.06 -8.15 1.79
C ALA A 99 7.04 -7.52 2.73
N ILE A 100 5.98 -7.00 2.13
CA ILE A 100 4.85 -6.45 2.84
C ILE A 100 3.84 -7.57 3.03
N LEU A 101 3.31 -7.69 4.23
CA LEU A 101 2.25 -8.64 4.49
C LEU A 101 0.92 -7.90 4.41
N ILE A 102 -0.01 -8.44 3.65
CA ILE A 102 -1.31 -7.80 3.44
C ILE A 102 -2.39 -8.78 3.87
N THR A 103 -3.21 -8.35 4.84
CA THR A 103 -4.26 -9.20 5.36
C THR A 103 -5.52 -8.38 5.55
N PRO A 104 -6.71 -9.03 5.50
CA PRO A 104 -7.92 -8.35 5.94
C PRO A 104 -7.83 -8.03 7.42
N GLU A 105 -8.49 -6.97 7.85
CA GLU A 105 -8.47 -6.63 9.27
C GLU A 105 -9.09 -7.74 10.08
N ASN A 106 -10.24 -8.25 9.63
CA ASN A 106 -10.94 -9.30 10.33
C ASN A 106 -10.95 -10.53 9.45
N GLN A 107 -10.37 -11.61 9.95
CA GLN A 107 -10.42 -12.87 9.25
C GLN A 107 -11.42 -13.75 9.96
N SER A 108 -12.33 -14.32 9.21
CA SER A 108 -13.39 -15.11 9.79
C SER A 108 -13.19 -16.58 9.49
N GLY A 109 -13.78 -17.40 10.34
CA GLY A 109 -13.72 -18.84 10.15
C GLY A 109 -12.33 -19.37 10.41
N ASN A 110 -12.01 -20.44 9.72
CA ASN A 110 -10.73 -21.10 9.88
C ASN A 110 -9.72 -20.67 8.84
N GLU A 111 -10.05 -19.71 8.02
CA GLU A 111 -9.18 -19.31 6.96
C GLU A 111 -8.36 -18.10 7.35
N GLU A 112 -7.09 -18.18 7.04
CA GLU A 112 -6.21 -17.02 7.20
C GLU A 112 -5.64 -16.69 5.85
N LEU A 113 -5.94 -15.50 5.36
CA LEU A 113 -5.44 -15.05 4.08
C LEU A 113 -4.33 -14.05 4.31
N THR A 114 -3.16 -14.37 3.82
CA THR A 114 -2.02 -13.47 3.90
C THR A 114 -1.42 -13.37 2.51
N TYR A 115 -1.29 -12.16 2.03
CA TYR A 115 -0.66 -11.90 0.75
C TYR A 115 0.69 -11.27 0.99
N LEU A 116 1.64 -11.60 0.12
CA LEU A 116 2.98 -11.04 0.18
C LEU A 116 3.21 -10.18 -1.05
N LEU A 117 3.76 -9.00 -0.85
CA LEU A 117 4.10 -8.12 -1.94
C LEU A 117 5.51 -7.61 -1.71
N MET A 118 6.38 -7.82 -2.70
CA MET A 118 7.74 -7.34 -2.59
C MET A 118 7.79 -5.86 -2.93
N PRO A 119 8.57 -5.09 -2.17
CA PRO A 119 8.68 -3.66 -2.46
C PRO A 119 9.53 -3.40 -3.67
N MET A 120 9.41 -2.19 -4.20
CA MET A 120 10.22 -1.72 -5.31
C MET A 120 11.11 -0.59 -4.83
N THR A 121 12.21 -0.41 -5.53
CA THR A 121 13.14 0.67 -5.20
C THR A 121 12.52 2.00 -5.60
N ILE A 122 12.59 2.98 -4.70
CA ILE A 122 12.15 4.33 -5.00
C ILE A 122 13.32 5.05 -5.63
N PRO A 123 13.16 5.60 -6.84
CA PRO A 123 14.26 6.30 -7.52
C PRO A 123 14.66 7.58 -6.80
#